data_e3bba26558df6c25eafd6268671e3b79
#
_entry.id   e3bba26558df6c25eafd6268671e3b79
#
_cell.length_a   1.000
_cell.length_b   1.000
_cell.length_c   1.000
_cell.angle_alpha   90.00
_cell.angle_beta   90.00
_cell.angle_gamma   90.00
#
_symmetry.space_group_name_H-M   'P 1'
#
loop_
_entity.id
_entity.type
_entity.pdbx_description
1 polymer ?
#
loop_
_entity_poly.entity_id
_entity_poly.type
_entity_poly.pdbx_seq_one_letter_code
_entity_poly.pdbx_strand_id
1 'polypeptide(L)'
;FTERLGWLGFITMLRSVLRSGVILGGRHAPLSLHSNAVCLSGKEKAGTLASSYRRFAHARGSSIMIFRQLFDRDSCTYTYLLADPNTKEAVLVDPVIELAERDAKLVAQMGLNLKYVMNTHVHADHITGTGLLKKLVPSCQSLISKVSGAIADVHVDHGDLVKFGEQELEVRQTPGHTNGCVTYVCHGEKFALTGDALLIRGCGRTDFQEGSADTLYNSVHSQILSLPDDFALYPAHDYVGQTMTSVAEEKEFNPRLTKSKEEFIDIMNNLGLAYPRKIDVSLPANKVCGLYNLPDDLAEKLKDE
;
A
#
# COMPACT_ATOMS: atom_id res chain seq x y z
N PHE A 1 -5.00 7.99 -40.66
CA PHE A 1 -3.92 8.92 -41.10
C PHE A 1 -4.14 10.26 -40.38
N THR A 2 -3.11 10.85 -39.76
CA THR A 2 -3.04 12.10 -38.98
C THR A 2 -3.36 11.93 -37.50
N GLU A 3 -2.31 11.60 -36.72
CA GLU A 3 -1.98 12.12 -35.38
C GLU A 3 -0.76 11.37 -34.80
N ARG A 4 0.39 11.56 -35.44
CA ARG A 4 1.71 11.14 -34.91
C ARG A 4 2.75 12.19 -35.24
N LEU A 5 2.59 13.40 -34.70
CA LEU A 5 3.61 14.47 -34.82
C LEU A 5 3.43 15.46 -33.66
N GLY A 6 3.79 15.10 -32.45
CA GLY A 6 3.71 15.98 -31.27
C GLY A 6 4.79 15.78 -30.21
N TRP A 7 5.59 14.72 -30.29
CA TRP A 7 6.53 14.38 -29.21
C TRP A 7 8.03 14.43 -29.58
N LEU A 8 8.39 14.73 -30.83
CA LEU A 8 9.80 14.90 -31.23
C LEU A 8 10.34 16.31 -31.09
N GLY A 9 9.51 17.32 -30.80
CA GLY A 9 9.91 18.74 -30.68
C GLY A 9 10.54 19.11 -29.34
N PHE A 10 10.32 18.37 -28.28
CA PHE A 10 10.73 18.77 -26.91
C PHE A 10 12.12 18.25 -26.49
N ILE A 11 12.67 17.27 -27.17
CA ILE A 11 13.99 16.68 -26.83
C ILE A 11 15.16 17.42 -27.50
N THR A 12 14.90 18.21 -28.54
CA THR A 12 15.95 18.91 -29.29
C THR A 12 16.32 20.26 -28.70
N MET A 13 15.52 20.84 -27.82
CA MET A 13 15.77 22.18 -27.22
C MET A 13 16.65 22.16 -25.95
N LEU A 14 16.90 21.00 -25.35
CA LEU A 14 17.74 20.87 -24.14
C LEU A 14 19.22 20.54 -24.42
N ARG A 15 19.62 20.41 -25.69
CA ARG A 15 21.03 20.12 -26.08
C ARG A 15 21.83 21.31 -26.59
N SER A 16 21.26 22.51 -26.69
CA SER A 16 21.97 23.66 -27.27
C SER A 16 22.49 24.72 -26.25
N VAL A 17 22.33 24.50 -24.95
CA VAL A 17 22.75 25.48 -23.91
C VAL A 17 24.08 25.13 -23.21
N LEU A 18 24.72 24.01 -23.58
CA LEU A 18 25.97 23.59 -22.94
C LEU A 18 27.21 23.60 -23.90
N ARG A 19 27.26 24.52 -24.85
CA ARG A 19 28.47 24.77 -25.61
C ARG A 19 28.66 26.27 -25.91
N SER A 20 29.17 27.04 -24.96
CA SER A 20 29.91 28.26 -25.20
C SER A 20 30.74 28.58 -23.95
N GLY A 21 31.91 28.01 -23.87
CA GLY A 21 32.93 28.41 -22.94
C GLY A 21 33.59 29.71 -23.46
N VAL A 22 33.56 30.78 -22.67
CA VAL A 22 34.43 31.91 -22.85
C VAL A 22 35.28 32.05 -21.58
N ILE A 23 36.56 31.87 -21.77
CA ILE A 23 37.62 32.07 -20.80
C ILE A 23 37.88 33.58 -20.78
N LEU A 24 37.76 34.24 -19.63
CA LEU A 24 38.42 35.50 -19.34
C LEU A 24 39.07 35.44 -17.95
N GLY A 25 40.38 35.50 -18.00
CA GLY A 25 41.23 35.56 -16.81
C GLY A 25 41.17 36.89 -16.11
N GLY A 26 41.26 36.85 -14.79
CA GLY A 26 41.41 38.03 -13.92
C GLY A 26 42.08 37.61 -12.63
N ARG A 27 43.32 37.99 -12.49
CA ARG A 27 44.14 37.88 -11.26
C ARG A 27 43.53 38.80 -10.20
N HIS A 28 43.41 38.37 -8.94
CA HIS A 28 43.72 39.17 -7.75
C HIS A 28 43.80 38.36 -6.47
N ALA A 29 44.76 38.73 -5.69
CA ALA A 29 45.39 38.41 -4.45
C ALA A 29 44.54 37.87 -3.25
N PRO A 30 45.20 37.18 -2.29
CA PRO A 30 44.55 36.63 -1.11
C PRO A 30 44.38 37.65 0.00
N LEU A 31 43.18 37.75 0.55
CA LEU A 31 42.90 38.47 1.80
C LEU A 31 43.03 37.51 2.99
N SER A 32 43.99 37.81 3.83
CA SER A 32 44.21 37.20 5.13
C SER A 32 43.08 37.60 6.11
N LEU A 33 42.35 36.65 6.65
CA LEU A 33 41.47 36.87 7.80
C LEU A 33 42.16 36.40 9.07
N HIS A 34 42.47 37.33 9.92
CA HIS A 34 42.96 37.11 11.28
C HIS A 34 41.89 36.47 12.14
N SER A 35 42.24 35.36 12.75
CA SER A 35 41.48 34.69 13.80
C SER A 35 41.68 35.42 15.13
N ASN A 36 40.67 36.09 15.63
CA ASN A 36 40.58 36.49 17.04
C ASN A 36 39.92 35.36 17.83
N ALA A 37 40.74 34.56 18.51
CA ALA A 37 40.28 33.62 19.50
C ALA A 37 39.98 34.36 20.81
N VAL A 38 38.71 34.48 21.17
CA VAL A 38 38.28 34.87 22.52
C VAL A 38 38.12 33.58 23.34
N CYS A 39 39.04 33.39 24.28
CA CYS A 39 39.01 32.33 25.26
C CYS A 39 38.01 32.69 26.36
N LEU A 40 36.82 32.08 26.37
CA LEU A 40 35.90 32.09 27.51
C LEU A 40 35.97 30.73 28.19
N SER A 41 36.59 30.67 29.34
CA SER A 41 36.57 29.56 30.25
C SER A 41 35.17 29.40 30.90
N GLY A 42 34.40 28.48 30.41
CA GLY A 42 33.17 28.04 31.03
C GLY A 42 33.13 26.52 31.05
N LYS A 43 33.26 25.92 32.23
CA LYS A 43 33.04 24.48 32.43
C LYS A 43 31.55 24.19 32.23
N GLU A 44 31.14 23.89 31.02
CA GLU A 44 29.86 23.23 30.76
C GLU A 44 30.08 21.78 30.36
N LYS A 45 29.37 20.93 31.09
CA LYS A 45 29.39 19.47 30.93
C LYS A 45 29.10 19.12 29.49
N ALA A 46 29.97 18.35 28.87
CA ALA A 46 29.75 17.71 27.58
C ALA A 46 28.49 16.80 27.68
N GLY A 47 27.34 17.38 27.42
CA GLY A 47 26.12 16.65 27.12
C GLY A 47 26.27 16.12 25.70
N THR A 48 26.56 14.84 25.60
CA THR A 48 26.57 14.06 24.38
C THR A 48 25.27 14.31 23.64
N LEU A 49 25.30 15.00 22.49
CA LEU A 49 24.26 14.96 21.48
C LEU A 49 24.26 13.53 20.90
N ALA A 50 23.81 12.58 21.72
CA ALA A 50 23.42 11.29 21.24
C ALA A 50 22.15 11.53 20.43
N SER A 51 22.31 11.41 19.11
CA SER A 51 21.25 11.24 18.14
C SER A 51 20.08 10.50 18.76
N SER A 52 18.94 11.19 18.88
CA SER A 52 17.68 10.63 19.37
C SER A 52 17.02 9.75 18.32
N TYR A 53 17.76 8.81 17.74
CA TYR A 53 17.17 7.58 17.27
C TYR A 53 16.85 6.77 18.52
N ARG A 54 15.72 7.07 19.13
CA ARG A 54 15.13 6.16 20.10
C ARG A 54 14.87 4.85 19.37
N ARG A 55 15.76 3.89 19.56
CA ARG A 55 15.40 2.48 19.48
C ARG A 55 14.23 2.33 20.44
N PHE A 56 13.04 2.11 19.93
CA PHE A 56 11.95 1.59 20.73
C PHE A 56 12.39 0.19 21.16
N ALA A 57 13.02 0.12 22.33
CA ALA A 57 13.24 -1.15 22.99
C ALA A 57 11.86 -1.63 23.43
N HIS A 58 11.24 -2.48 22.64
CA HIS A 58 10.10 -3.27 23.06
C HIS A 58 10.55 -4.11 24.27
N ALA A 59 9.86 -3.96 25.38
CA ALA A 59 10.00 -4.83 26.53
C ALA A 59 9.52 -6.23 26.16
N ARG A 60 10.44 -7.14 25.98
CA ARG A 60 10.47 -8.52 25.47
C ARG A 60 10.97 -8.53 24.03
N GLY A 61 12.12 -9.11 23.79
CA GLY A 61 12.88 -9.23 22.54
C GLY A 61 12.10 -9.59 21.27
N SER A 62 11.06 -8.85 20.94
CA SER A 62 10.32 -8.91 19.70
C SER A 62 11.21 -8.32 18.61
N SER A 63 11.66 -9.16 17.71
CA SER A 63 12.35 -8.71 16.51
C SER A 63 11.35 -7.93 15.64
N ILE A 64 11.82 -6.81 15.08
CA ILE A 64 11.01 -5.95 14.20
C ILE A 64 10.50 -6.78 13.01
N MET A 65 9.19 -6.73 12.75
CA MET A 65 8.55 -7.39 11.61
C MET A 65 9.23 -7.00 10.30
N ILE A 66 9.43 -7.95 9.42
CA ILE A 66 9.82 -7.67 8.03
C ILE A 66 8.60 -7.11 7.31
N PHE A 67 8.73 -5.89 6.78
CA PHE A 67 7.69 -5.20 6.02
C PHE A 67 8.24 -4.79 4.65
N ARG A 68 7.55 -5.16 3.57
CA ARG A 68 7.86 -4.71 2.21
C ARG A 68 6.59 -4.27 1.51
N GLN A 69 6.63 -3.09 0.93
CA GLN A 69 5.60 -2.57 0.05
C GLN A 69 6.07 -2.73 -1.39
N LEU A 70 5.33 -3.48 -2.18
CA LEU A 70 5.66 -3.86 -3.54
C LEU A 70 4.63 -3.24 -4.48
N PHE A 71 5.08 -2.50 -5.49
CA PHE A 71 4.20 -1.72 -6.35
C PHE A 71 3.99 -2.38 -7.71
N ASP A 72 2.75 -2.41 -8.15
CA ASP A 72 2.36 -2.63 -9.53
C ASP A 72 2.00 -1.30 -10.21
N ARG A 73 2.63 -1.04 -11.38
CA ARG A 73 2.44 0.22 -12.09
C ARG A 73 1.16 0.28 -12.90
N ASP A 74 0.69 -0.87 -13.39
CA ASP A 74 -0.43 -0.94 -14.33
C ASP A 74 -1.77 -0.76 -13.63
N SER A 75 -1.93 -1.37 -12.45
CA SER A 75 -3.11 -1.20 -11.59
C SER A 75 -2.91 -0.15 -10.49
N CYS A 76 -1.69 0.36 -10.29
CA CYS A 76 -1.32 1.22 -9.16
C CYS A 76 -1.54 0.56 -7.79
N THR A 77 -1.44 -0.76 -7.74
CA THR A 77 -1.67 -1.56 -6.54
C THR A 77 -0.40 -1.70 -5.71
N TYR A 78 -0.54 -1.66 -4.40
CA TYR A 78 0.47 -2.06 -3.44
C TYR A 78 0.19 -3.46 -2.91
N THR A 79 1.11 -4.39 -3.16
CA THR A 79 1.17 -5.69 -2.47
C THR A 79 2.05 -5.56 -1.23
N TYR A 80 1.64 -6.12 -0.11
CA TYR A 80 2.39 -6.07 1.14
C TYR A 80 2.93 -7.45 1.51
N LEU A 81 4.26 -7.58 1.67
CA LEU A 81 4.91 -8.75 2.25
C LEU A 81 5.24 -8.44 3.71
N LEU A 82 4.62 -9.19 4.61
CA LEU A 82 4.88 -9.14 6.05
C LEU A 82 5.48 -10.48 6.48
N ALA A 83 6.48 -10.46 7.37
CA ALA A 83 7.04 -11.70 7.89
C ALA A 83 7.60 -11.55 9.31
N ASP A 84 7.50 -12.63 10.06
CA ASP A 84 8.17 -12.78 11.33
C ASP A 84 9.65 -13.16 11.09
N PRO A 85 10.61 -12.34 11.50
CA PRO A 85 12.03 -12.60 11.27
C PRO A 85 12.58 -13.82 12.04
N ASN A 86 11.92 -14.25 13.13
CA ASN A 86 12.35 -15.40 13.94
C ASN A 86 11.88 -16.72 13.31
N THR A 87 10.57 -16.84 13.07
CA THR A 87 9.95 -18.08 12.56
C THR A 87 10.02 -18.19 11.05
N LYS A 88 10.27 -17.06 10.36
CA LYS A 88 10.24 -16.94 8.89
C LYS A 88 8.84 -17.14 8.28
N GLU A 89 7.79 -17.28 9.09
CA GLU A 89 6.41 -17.29 8.56
C GLU A 89 6.06 -15.92 7.98
N ALA A 90 5.44 -15.92 6.80
CA ALA A 90 5.14 -14.74 6.03
C ALA A 90 3.71 -14.75 5.47
N VAL A 91 3.19 -13.55 5.20
CA VAL A 91 1.95 -13.34 4.47
C VAL A 91 2.17 -12.33 3.34
N LEU A 92 1.45 -12.51 2.23
CA LEU A 92 1.31 -11.53 1.16
C LEU A 92 -0.12 -11.01 1.16
N VAL A 93 -0.29 -9.69 1.07
CA VAL A 93 -1.61 -9.04 1.03
C VAL A 93 -1.76 -8.31 -0.29
N ASP A 94 -2.91 -8.49 -0.95
CA ASP A 94 -3.31 -7.91 -2.23
C ASP A 94 -2.28 -8.13 -3.37
N PRO A 95 -1.86 -9.38 -3.67
CA PRO A 95 -0.93 -9.65 -4.75
C PRO A 95 -1.61 -9.50 -6.11
N VAL A 96 -0.85 -8.96 -7.08
CA VAL A 96 -1.26 -8.83 -8.49
C VAL A 96 -0.74 -10.02 -9.29
N ILE A 97 -1.57 -10.60 -10.17
CA ILE A 97 -1.23 -11.85 -10.87
C ILE A 97 0.00 -11.70 -11.77
N GLU A 98 0.14 -10.59 -12.46
CA GLU A 98 1.26 -10.30 -13.36
C GLU A 98 2.61 -10.26 -12.61
N LEU A 99 2.56 -10.06 -11.28
CA LEU A 99 3.75 -9.96 -10.42
C LEU A 99 3.91 -11.13 -9.45
N ALA A 100 3.07 -12.16 -9.54
CA ALA A 100 3.10 -13.30 -8.63
C ALA A 100 4.45 -14.05 -8.64
N GLU A 101 5.10 -14.18 -9.80
CA GLU A 101 6.45 -14.79 -9.90
C GLU A 101 7.53 -13.93 -9.22
N ARG A 102 7.45 -12.59 -9.33
CA ARG A 102 8.32 -11.65 -8.59
C ARG A 102 8.17 -11.88 -7.09
N ASP A 103 6.94 -11.96 -6.62
CA ASP A 103 6.62 -12.07 -5.21
C ASP A 103 7.06 -13.43 -4.64
N ALA A 104 6.79 -14.53 -5.35
CA ALA A 104 7.28 -15.86 -4.99
C ALA A 104 8.81 -15.92 -4.94
N LYS A 105 9.49 -15.31 -5.92
CA LYS A 105 10.96 -15.23 -5.95
C LYS A 105 11.50 -14.43 -4.77
N LEU A 106 10.86 -13.31 -4.41
CA LEU A 106 11.26 -12.51 -3.25
C LEU A 106 11.12 -13.31 -1.95
N VAL A 107 10.00 -14.00 -1.75
CA VAL A 107 9.77 -14.89 -0.60
C VAL A 107 10.88 -15.93 -0.49
N ALA A 108 11.21 -16.61 -1.61
CA ALA A 108 12.28 -17.61 -1.64
C ALA A 108 13.66 -17.01 -1.37
N GLN A 109 14.00 -15.86 -1.96
CA GLN A 109 15.29 -15.17 -1.75
C GLN A 109 15.48 -14.75 -0.30
N MET A 110 14.41 -14.38 0.39
CA MET A 110 14.45 -14.00 1.81
C MET A 110 14.39 -15.19 2.75
N GLY A 111 14.28 -16.42 2.23
CA GLY A 111 14.17 -17.65 3.03
C GLY A 111 12.93 -17.68 3.90
N LEU A 112 11.80 -17.15 3.38
CA LEU A 112 10.54 -17.05 4.10
C LEU A 112 9.62 -18.23 3.78
N ASN A 113 8.78 -18.60 4.75
CA ASN A 113 7.73 -19.59 4.63
C ASN A 113 6.39 -18.88 4.42
N LEU A 114 5.93 -18.76 3.18
CA LEU A 114 4.66 -18.10 2.87
C LEU A 114 3.51 -18.97 3.41
N LYS A 115 2.80 -18.43 4.41
CA LYS A 115 1.69 -19.11 5.07
C LYS A 115 0.36 -18.74 4.45
N TYR A 116 0.12 -17.44 4.27
CA TYR A 116 -1.11 -16.94 3.68
C TYR A 116 -0.85 -15.98 2.53
N VAL A 117 -1.72 -16.08 1.52
CA VAL A 117 -1.91 -15.07 0.50
C VAL A 117 -3.31 -14.50 0.69
N MET A 118 -3.38 -13.23 1.06
CA MET A 118 -4.57 -12.59 1.58
C MET A 118 -5.05 -11.50 0.65
N ASN A 119 -6.36 -11.21 0.67
CA ASN A 119 -6.91 -10.04 -0.01
C ASN A 119 -7.74 -9.20 0.96
N THR A 120 -7.64 -7.87 0.84
CA THR A 120 -8.49 -6.94 1.61
C THR A 120 -9.92 -6.95 1.11
N HIS A 121 -10.13 -7.20 -0.18
CA HIS A 121 -11.44 -7.28 -0.82
C HIS A 121 -11.35 -8.04 -2.16
N VAL A 122 -12.47 -8.19 -2.86
CA VAL A 122 -12.51 -8.70 -4.22
C VAL A 122 -12.23 -7.52 -5.16
N HIS A 123 -10.99 -7.45 -5.69
CA HIS A 123 -10.53 -6.36 -6.54
C HIS A 123 -11.24 -6.34 -7.90
N ALA A 124 -11.48 -5.14 -8.44
CA ALA A 124 -12.10 -4.92 -9.74
C ALA A 124 -11.13 -4.43 -10.83
N ASP A 125 -9.95 -3.99 -10.43
CA ASP A 125 -8.94 -3.32 -11.26
C ASP A 125 -7.81 -4.24 -11.73
N HIS A 126 -7.61 -5.38 -11.06
CA HIS A 126 -6.64 -6.41 -11.43
C HIS A 126 -7.12 -7.81 -11.01
N ILE A 127 -6.52 -8.84 -11.60
CA ILE A 127 -6.69 -10.20 -11.12
C ILE A 127 -5.70 -10.45 -9.98
N THR A 128 -6.19 -10.99 -8.87
CA THR A 128 -5.31 -11.32 -7.73
C THR A 128 -4.31 -12.43 -8.09
N GLY A 129 -3.07 -12.26 -7.63
CA GLY A 129 -2.01 -13.26 -7.77
C GLY A 129 -2.20 -14.50 -6.88
N THR A 130 -3.23 -14.54 -6.04
CA THR A 130 -3.44 -15.59 -5.02
C THR A 130 -3.41 -17.00 -5.62
N GLY A 131 -4.15 -17.25 -6.69
CA GLY A 131 -4.21 -18.57 -7.31
C GLY A 131 -2.88 -19.01 -7.91
N LEU A 132 -2.16 -18.10 -8.58
CA LEU A 132 -0.84 -18.41 -9.15
C LEU A 132 0.20 -18.60 -8.04
N LEU A 133 0.18 -17.80 -6.98
CA LEU A 133 1.07 -17.98 -5.82
C LEU A 133 0.87 -19.33 -5.14
N LYS A 134 -0.37 -19.83 -5.04
CA LYS A 134 -0.63 -21.20 -4.53
C LYS A 134 -0.04 -22.30 -5.43
N LYS A 135 0.07 -22.08 -6.74
CA LYS A 135 0.78 -23.01 -7.64
C LYS A 135 2.30 -22.94 -7.45
N LEU A 136 2.85 -21.73 -7.29
CA LEU A 136 4.30 -21.51 -7.15
C LEU A 136 4.80 -21.89 -5.75
N VAL A 137 3.95 -21.74 -4.72
CA VAL A 137 4.25 -22.04 -3.30
C VAL A 137 3.11 -22.88 -2.72
N PRO A 138 3.06 -24.19 -2.98
CA PRO A 138 1.91 -25.05 -2.64
C PRO A 138 1.58 -25.15 -1.14
N SER A 139 2.49 -24.72 -0.28
CA SER A 139 2.29 -24.69 1.19
C SER A 139 1.42 -23.52 1.66
N CYS A 140 1.23 -22.47 0.84
CA CYS A 140 0.44 -21.32 1.24
C CYS A 140 -1.06 -21.54 1.05
N GLN A 141 -1.84 -20.84 1.87
CA GLN A 141 -3.31 -20.87 1.83
C GLN A 141 -3.83 -19.49 1.40
N SER A 142 -4.92 -19.50 0.62
CA SER A 142 -5.66 -18.27 0.30
C SER A 142 -6.54 -17.84 1.47
N LEU A 143 -6.63 -16.51 1.71
CA LEU A 143 -7.41 -15.95 2.80
C LEU A 143 -8.16 -14.70 2.34
N ILE A 144 -9.44 -14.63 2.63
CA ILE A 144 -10.29 -13.46 2.34
C ILE A 144 -11.45 -13.38 3.35
N SER A 145 -12.09 -12.21 3.41
CA SER A 145 -13.31 -12.03 4.21
C SER A 145 -14.43 -12.99 3.79
N LYS A 146 -15.09 -13.60 4.77
CA LYS A 146 -16.26 -14.47 4.58
C LYS A 146 -17.40 -13.72 3.87
N VAL A 147 -17.59 -12.46 4.18
CA VAL A 147 -18.66 -11.63 3.61
C VAL A 147 -18.43 -11.33 2.13
N SER A 148 -17.18 -11.43 1.64
CA SER A 148 -16.86 -11.20 0.23
C SER A 148 -17.57 -12.18 -0.73
N GLY A 149 -17.99 -13.34 -0.22
CA GLY A 149 -18.57 -14.44 -1.02
C GLY A 149 -17.57 -15.11 -1.97
N ALA A 150 -16.28 -14.77 -1.90
CA ALA A 150 -15.24 -15.42 -2.69
C ALA A 150 -14.82 -16.76 -2.08
N ILE A 151 -14.40 -17.70 -2.94
CA ILE A 151 -13.86 -18.99 -2.54
C ILE A 151 -12.41 -18.81 -2.08
N ALA A 152 -12.08 -19.30 -0.89
CA ALA A 152 -10.73 -19.33 -0.35
C ALA A 152 -10.53 -20.52 0.59
N ASP A 153 -9.26 -20.83 0.93
CA ASP A 153 -8.97 -21.90 1.90
C ASP A 153 -9.37 -21.47 3.32
N VAL A 154 -9.21 -20.19 3.63
CA VAL A 154 -9.51 -19.60 4.95
C VAL A 154 -10.42 -18.39 4.76
N HIS A 155 -11.50 -18.37 5.52
CA HIS A 155 -12.39 -17.21 5.60
C HIS A 155 -12.26 -16.56 6.97
N VAL A 156 -12.13 -15.23 6.97
CA VAL A 156 -12.02 -14.43 8.19
C VAL A 156 -13.24 -13.53 8.38
N ASP A 157 -13.50 -13.19 9.64
CA ASP A 157 -14.58 -12.32 10.05
C ASP A 157 -14.04 -11.18 10.94
N HIS A 158 -14.91 -10.24 11.30
CA HIS A 158 -14.54 -9.12 12.19
C HIS A 158 -14.05 -9.63 13.56
N GLY A 159 -12.89 -9.12 13.99
CA GLY A 159 -12.27 -9.47 15.27
C GLY A 159 -11.38 -10.72 15.22
N ASP A 160 -11.33 -11.44 14.09
CA ASP A 160 -10.39 -12.56 13.95
C ASP A 160 -8.94 -12.07 13.98
N LEU A 161 -8.03 -12.97 14.41
CA LEU A 161 -6.59 -12.72 14.43
C LEU A 161 -5.90 -13.64 13.41
N VAL A 162 -5.28 -13.04 12.39
CA VAL A 162 -4.44 -13.75 11.42
C VAL A 162 -3.02 -13.85 11.97
N LYS A 163 -2.60 -15.05 12.34
CA LYS A 163 -1.29 -15.30 12.97
C LYS A 163 -0.27 -15.88 12.00
N PHE A 164 0.95 -15.31 12.01
CA PHE A 164 2.12 -15.81 11.29
C PHE A 164 3.37 -15.62 12.16
N GLY A 165 3.88 -16.74 12.67
CA GLY A 165 4.91 -16.77 13.70
C GLY A 165 4.44 -16.12 14.99
N GLU A 166 5.21 -15.18 15.49
CA GLU A 166 4.91 -14.37 16.68
C GLU A 166 4.11 -13.09 16.35
N GLN A 167 3.79 -12.88 15.08
CA GLN A 167 3.07 -11.72 14.58
C GLN A 167 1.57 -12.02 14.41
N GLU A 168 0.75 -10.99 14.53
CA GLU A 168 -0.69 -11.10 14.30
C GLU A 168 -1.28 -9.82 13.71
N LEU A 169 -2.34 -10.00 12.93
CA LEU A 169 -3.16 -8.92 12.36
C LEU A 169 -4.61 -9.11 12.81
N GLU A 170 -5.19 -8.09 13.43
CA GLU A 170 -6.62 -8.02 13.70
C GLU A 170 -7.36 -7.74 12.40
N VAL A 171 -8.41 -8.50 12.13
CA VAL A 171 -9.32 -8.27 11.00
C VAL A 171 -10.43 -7.32 11.44
N ARG A 172 -10.56 -6.17 10.78
CA ARG A 172 -11.69 -5.25 10.96
C ARG A 172 -12.52 -5.19 9.69
N GLN A 173 -13.80 -5.52 9.76
CA GLN A 173 -14.70 -5.29 8.64
C GLN A 173 -14.82 -3.79 8.36
N THR A 174 -14.57 -3.41 7.11
CA THR A 174 -14.65 -2.02 6.63
C THR A 174 -15.45 -1.94 5.33
N PRO A 175 -16.71 -2.44 5.31
CA PRO A 175 -17.55 -2.45 4.12
C PRO A 175 -17.88 -1.05 3.63
N GLY A 176 -18.22 -0.95 2.35
CA GLY A 176 -18.71 0.28 1.72
C GLY A 176 -18.07 0.60 0.38
N HIS A 177 -16.78 0.32 0.16
CA HIS A 177 -16.22 0.20 -1.19
C HIS A 177 -16.75 -1.09 -1.85
N THR A 178 -16.59 -2.22 -1.18
CA THR A 178 -17.35 -3.46 -1.42
C THR A 178 -17.98 -3.91 -0.09
N ASN A 179 -18.95 -4.82 -0.14
CA ASN A 179 -19.54 -5.35 1.09
C ASN A 179 -18.57 -6.25 1.87
N GLY A 180 -17.54 -6.81 1.22
CA GLY A 180 -16.56 -7.73 1.80
C GLY A 180 -15.23 -7.11 2.21
N CYS A 181 -15.08 -5.77 2.16
CA CYS A 181 -13.84 -5.10 2.54
C CYS A 181 -13.46 -5.36 4.00
N VAL A 182 -12.15 -5.62 4.21
CA VAL A 182 -11.54 -5.68 5.53
C VAL A 182 -10.27 -4.82 5.58
N THR A 183 -9.98 -4.33 6.77
CA THR A 183 -8.71 -3.69 7.14
C THR A 183 -7.95 -4.64 8.05
N TYR A 184 -6.66 -4.89 7.76
CA TYR A 184 -5.79 -5.68 8.63
C TYR A 184 -4.98 -4.75 9.53
N VAL A 185 -5.14 -4.86 10.84
CA VAL A 185 -4.53 -3.96 11.83
C VAL A 185 -3.43 -4.69 12.61
N CYS A 186 -2.22 -4.17 12.55
CA CYS A 186 -1.09 -4.61 13.36
C CYS A 186 -0.92 -3.68 14.57
N HIS A 187 -1.36 -4.09 15.74
CA HIS A 187 -1.24 -3.28 16.96
C HIS A 187 0.21 -3.20 17.45
N GLY A 188 0.99 -4.27 17.27
CA GLY A 188 2.39 -4.33 17.72
C GLY A 188 3.28 -3.31 17.02
N GLU A 189 3.12 -3.14 15.71
CA GLU A 189 3.92 -2.23 14.89
C GLU A 189 3.17 -0.94 14.53
N LYS A 190 1.93 -0.75 15.04
CA LYS A 190 1.07 0.42 14.86
C LYS A 190 0.82 0.80 13.40
N PHE A 191 0.36 -0.14 12.62
CA PHE A 191 -0.09 0.14 11.25
C PHE A 191 -1.38 -0.60 10.91
N ALA A 192 -2.03 -0.15 9.84
CA ALA A 192 -3.17 -0.82 9.24
C ALA A 192 -3.05 -0.86 7.72
N LEU A 193 -3.40 -2.01 7.11
CA LEU A 193 -3.57 -2.18 5.68
C LEU A 193 -5.05 -1.95 5.38
N THR A 194 -5.36 -0.82 4.77
CA THR A 194 -6.74 -0.31 4.69
C THR A 194 -7.52 -0.80 3.47
N GLY A 195 -6.86 -1.50 2.56
CA GLY A 195 -7.47 -1.82 1.26
C GLY A 195 -7.92 -0.53 0.57
N ASP A 196 -9.10 -0.55 -0.01
CA ASP A 196 -9.72 0.61 -0.64
C ASP A 196 -10.79 1.27 0.25
N ALA A 197 -10.95 0.83 1.51
CA ALA A 197 -11.81 1.54 2.44
C ALA A 197 -11.29 2.97 2.69
N LEU A 198 -9.96 3.14 2.83
CA LEU A 198 -9.30 4.43 2.95
C LEU A 198 -8.06 4.46 2.05
N LEU A 199 -7.98 5.47 1.18
CA LEU A 199 -6.82 5.81 0.36
C LEU A 199 -6.18 7.10 0.88
N ILE A 200 -4.90 7.35 0.52
CA ILE A 200 -4.23 8.59 0.92
C ILE A 200 -4.97 9.79 0.32
N ARG A 201 -5.54 10.64 1.17
CA ARG A 201 -6.38 11.79 0.79
C ARG A 201 -7.60 11.38 -0.04
N GLY A 202 -8.14 10.18 0.21
CA GLY A 202 -9.29 9.66 -0.51
C GLY A 202 -9.91 8.44 0.13
N CYS A 203 -10.77 7.78 -0.63
CA CYS A 203 -11.35 6.48 -0.33
C CYS A 203 -11.78 5.81 -1.63
N GLY A 204 -12.00 4.51 -1.61
CA GLY A 204 -12.54 3.76 -2.74
C GLY A 204 -13.92 4.25 -3.16
N ARG A 205 -14.27 4.00 -4.42
CA ARG A 205 -15.61 4.26 -4.94
C ARG A 205 -16.66 3.33 -4.30
N THR A 206 -17.92 3.72 -4.36
CA THR A 206 -19.01 3.01 -3.67
C THR A 206 -20.18 2.63 -4.58
N ASP A 207 -20.01 2.76 -5.88
CA ASP A 207 -21.06 2.59 -6.90
C ASP A 207 -21.06 1.20 -7.57
N PHE A 208 -20.17 0.27 -7.12
CA PHE A 208 -20.10 -1.12 -7.59
C PHE A 208 -20.04 -2.10 -6.42
N GLN A 209 -20.18 -3.40 -6.70
CA GLN A 209 -19.94 -4.51 -5.78
C GLN A 209 -20.66 -4.36 -4.42
N GLU A 210 -21.94 -3.99 -4.46
CA GLU A 210 -22.76 -3.73 -3.26
C GLU A 210 -22.17 -2.61 -2.37
N GLY A 211 -21.46 -1.67 -2.98
CA GLY A 211 -20.89 -0.52 -2.31
C GLY A 211 -21.96 0.44 -1.77
N SER A 212 -21.60 1.21 -0.76
CA SER A 212 -22.48 2.17 -0.09
C SER A 212 -21.66 3.29 0.54
N ALA A 213 -21.89 4.51 0.12
CA ALA A 213 -21.22 5.68 0.70
C ALA A 213 -21.55 5.85 2.20
N ASP A 214 -22.81 5.63 2.60
CA ASP A 214 -23.24 5.66 4.00
C ASP A 214 -22.46 4.66 4.85
N THR A 215 -22.36 3.42 4.37
CA THR A 215 -21.65 2.34 5.04
C THR A 215 -20.15 2.63 5.11
N LEU A 216 -19.53 3.10 4.01
CA LEU A 216 -18.11 3.40 3.96
C LEU A 216 -17.72 4.48 4.97
N TYR A 217 -18.51 5.57 5.05
CA TYR A 217 -18.28 6.62 6.03
C TYR A 217 -18.25 6.06 7.46
N ASN A 218 -19.28 5.29 7.82
CA ASN A 218 -19.38 4.70 9.15
C ASN A 218 -18.21 3.72 9.41
N SER A 219 -17.87 2.88 8.46
CA SER A 219 -16.77 1.90 8.57
C SER A 219 -15.44 2.59 8.80
N VAL A 220 -15.10 3.59 7.98
CA VAL A 220 -13.81 4.29 8.10
C VAL A 220 -13.69 5.01 9.42
N HIS A 221 -14.74 5.74 9.84
CA HIS A 221 -14.71 6.49 11.11
C HIS A 221 -14.67 5.57 12.34
N SER A 222 -15.41 4.45 12.33
CA SER A 222 -15.48 3.55 13.47
C SER A 222 -14.33 2.54 13.54
N GLN A 223 -13.74 2.12 12.41
CA GLN A 223 -12.78 1.02 12.38
C GLN A 223 -11.34 1.46 12.07
N ILE A 224 -11.15 2.55 11.30
CA ILE A 224 -9.83 3.03 10.88
C ILE A 224 -9.46 4.30 11.62
N LEU A 225 -10.27 5.36 11.51
CA LEU A 225 -9.98 6.64 12.14
C LEU A 225 -10.17 6.62 13.67
N SER A 226 -10.75 5.55 14.23
CA SER A 226 -10.78 5.28 15.67
C SER A 226 -9.45 4.73 16.23
N LEU A 227 -8.52 4.33 15.38
CA LEU A 227 -7.16 3.96 15.81
C LEU A 227 -6.41 5.18 16.34
N PRO A 228 -5.37 4.98 17.18
CA PRO A 228 -4.51 6.08 17.64
C PRO A 228 -3.91 6.87 16.48
N ASP A 229 -3.72 8.17 16.68
CA ASP A 229 -3.26 9.10 15.66
C ASP A 229 -1.90 8.76 15.05
N ASP A 230 -1.04 8.05 15.79
CA ASP A 230 0.28 7.60 15.39
C ASP A 230 0.31 6.28 14.60
N PHE A 231 -0.86 5.71 14.27
CA PHE A 231 -0.92 4.55 13.37
C PHE A 231 -0.64 4.97 11.93
N ALA A 232 0.28 4.24 11.29
CA ALA A 232 0.53 4.35 9.86
C ALA A 232 -0.58 3.62 9.08
N LEU A 233 -1.07 4.23 7.99
CA LEU A 233 -2.09 3.66 7.12
C LEU A 233 -1.50 3.39 5.74
N TYR A 234 -1.70 2.18 5.26
CA TYR A 234 -1.20 1.67 3.98
C TYR A 234 -2.37 1.20 3.12
N PRO A 235 -2.75 1.92 2.08
CA PRO A 235 -3.87 1.56 1.20
C PRO A 235 -3.49 0.50 0.17
N ALA A 236 -4.49 -0.12 -0.48
CA ALA A 236 -4.23 -1.00 -1.62
C ALA A 236 -3.77 -0.24 -2.87
N HIS A 237 -4.19 1.01 -3.06
CA HIS A 237 -3.87 1.80 -4.24
C HIS A 237 -3.35 3.20 -3.91
N ASP A 238 -2.43 3.70 -4.75
CA ASP A 238 -2.11 5.11 -4.86
C ASP A 238 -1.73 5.47 -6.30
N TYR A 239 -2.34 6.52 -6.82
CA TYR A 239 -2.22 6.93 -8.23
C TYR A 239 -1.21 8.06 -8.45
N VAL A 240 -0.58 8.56 -7.38
CA VAL A 240 0.36 9.70 -7.42
C VAL A 240 1.72 9.38 -6.81
N GLY A 241 1.93 8.15 -6.33
CA GLY A 241 3.22 7.66 -5.84
C GLY A 241 3.47 7.89 -4.35
N GLN A 242 2.40 8.14 -3.57
CA GLN A 242 2.49 8.17 -2.11
C GLN A 242 2.43 6.76 -1.56
N THR A 243 3.20 6.48 -0.51
CA THR A 243 3.39 5.12 0.00
C THR A 243 2.65 4.84 1.29
N MET A 244 2.36 5.87 2.07
CA MET A 244 1.66 5.76 3.35
C MET A 244 1.09 7.10 3.79
N THR A 245 0.18 7.05 4.74
CA THR A 245 -0.33 8.19 5.50
C THR A 245 -0.46 7.81 6.98
N SER A 246 -1.07 8.63 7.81
CA SER A 246 -1.38 8.32 9.19
C SER A 246 -2.84 8.62 9.53
N VAL A 247 -3.30 8.08 10.65
CA VAL A 247 -4.64 8.39 11.17
C VAL A 247 -4.79 9.90 11.42
N ALA A 248 -3.77 10.53 12.02
CA ALA A 248 -3.78 11.97 12.25
C ALA A 248 -3.91 12.77 10.96
N GLU A 249 -3.12 12.41 9.92
CA GLU A 249 -3.16 13.09 8.63
C GLU A 249 -4.52 12.95 7.94
N GLU A 250 -5.12 11.77 7.94
CA GLU A 250 -6.40 11.56 7.27
C GLU A 250 -7.57 12.24 8.01
N LYS A 251 -7.51 12.33 9.35
CA LYS A 251 -8.45 13.13 10.13
C LYS A 251 -8.38 14.62 9.82
N GLU A 252 -7.21 15.13 9.44
CA GLU A 252 -6.99 16.56 9.19
C GLU A 252 -7.15 16.93 7.72
N PHE A 253 -6.62 16.10 6.81
CA PHE A 253 -6.42 16.48 5.41
C PHE A 253 -7.22 15.69 4.38
N ASN A 254 -7.95 14.64 4.76
CA ASN A 254 -8.73 13.89 3.79
C ASN A 254 -9.88 14.74 3.24
N PRO A 255 -9.92 15.05 1.94
CA PRO A 255 -10.88 16.01 1.39
C PRO A 255 -12.33 15.53 1.41
N ARG A 256 -12.55 14.23 1.63
CA ARG A 256 -13.88 13.60 1.67
C ARG A 256 -14.27 13.20 3.10
N LEU A 257 -13.40 12.48 3.80
CA LEU A 257 -13.69 11.90 5.12
C LEU A 257 -13.70 12.92 6.26
N THR A 258 -13.18 14.14 6.04
CA THR A 258 -13.29 15.25 7.00
C THR A 258 -14.61 16.01 6.91
N LYS A 259 -15.45 15.68 5.92
CA LYS A 259 -16.77 16.31 5.73
C LYS A 259 -17.83 15.69 6.63
N SER A 260 -18.98 16.34 6.74
CA SER A 260 -20.15 15.70 7.33
C SER A 260 -20.54 14.46 6.52
N LYS A 261 -21.27 13.55 7.16
CA LYS A 261 -21.72 12.32 6.49
C LYS A 261 -22.58 12.61 5.26
N GLU A 262 -23.45 13.60 5.34
CA GLU A 262 -24.32 14.04 4.24
C GLU A 262 -23.51 14.60 3.08
N GLU A 263 -22.53 15.47 3.36
CA GLU A 263 -21.64 16.02 2.34
C GLU A 263 -20.78 14.91 1.71
N PHE A 264 -20.29 13.97 2.50
CA PHE A 264 -19.53 12.82 2.00
C PHE A 264 -20.37 11.98 1.03
N ILE A 265 -21.59 11.63 1.39
CA ILE A 265 -22.51 10.87 0.54
C ILE A 265 -22.78 11.61 -0.76
N ASP A 266 -23.02 12.92 -0.72
CA ASP A 266 -23.22 13.74 -1.91
C ASP A 266 -21.98 13.73 -2.83
N ILE A 267 -20.79 13.92 -2.27
CA ILE A 267 -19.51 13.82 -3.01
C ILE A 267 -19.38 12.46 -3.68
N MET A 268 -19.60 11.36 -2.94
CA MET A 268 -19.42 10.01 -3.44
C MET A 268 -20.42 9.66 -4.56
N ASN A 269 -21.65 10.12 -4.47
CA ASN A 269 -22.67 9.92 -5.50
C ASN A 269 -22.40 10.73 -6.77
N ASN A 270 -21.58 11.77 -6.70
CA ASN A 270 -21.30 12.68 -7.80
C ASN A 270 -19.84 12.61 -8.30
N LEU A 271 -19.10 11.54 -8.02
CA LEU A 271 -17.71 11.39 -8.45
C LEU A 271 -17.53 11.34 -9.97
N GLY A 272 -18.54 10.90 -10.72
CA GLY A 272 -18.51 10.85 -12.19
C GLY A 272 -17.40 9.97 -12.78
N LEU A 273 -16.96 8.92 -12.04
CA LEU A 273 -15.88 8.05 -12.47
C LEU A 273 -16.33 7.12 -13.61
N ALA A 274 -15.43 6.89 -14.56
CA ALA A 274 -15.64 5.93 -15.63
C ALA A 274 -15.87 4.51 -15.10
N TYR A 275 -16.50 3.66 -15.92
CA TYR A 275 -16.64 2.23 -15.65
C TYR A 275 -15.26 1.59 -15.47
N PRO A 276 -15.03 0.75 -14.43
CA PRO A 276 -13.74 0.12 -14.20
C PRO A 276 -13.38 -0.82 -15.35
N ARG A 277 -12.23 -0.60 -15.99
CA ARG A 277 -11.89 -1.27 -17.26
C ARG A 277 -11.78 -2.79 -17.17
N LYS A 278 -11.32 -3.31 -16.04
CA LYS A 278 -11.07 -4.76 -15.84
C LYS A 278 -12.14 -5.46 -15.02
N ILE A 279 -13.18 -4.77 -14.54
CA ILE A 279 -14.15 -5.32 -13.58
C ILE A 279 -14.83 -6.60 -14.10
N ASP A 280 -15.18 -6.65 -15.39
CA ASP A 280 -15.89 -7.79 -15.98
C ASP A 280 -15.03 -9.06 -16.04
N VAL A 281 -13.71 -8.91 -16.09
CA VAL A 281 -12.75 -10.02 -16.08
C VAL A 281 -12.27 -10.31 -14.66
N SER A 282 -11.95 -9.29 -13.89
CA SER A 282 -11.35 -9.43 -12.57
C SER A 282 -12.32 -9.98 -11.53
N LEU A 283 -13.58 -9.53 -11.51
CA LEU A 283 -14.53 -9.99 -10.50
C LEU A 283 -14.80 -11.51 -10.53
N PRO A 284 -15.11 -12.12 -11.68
CA PRO A 284 -15.30 -13.58 -11.74
C PRO A 284 -14.05 -14.34 -11.31
N ALA A 285 -12.86 -13.91 -11.77
CA ALA A 285 -11.59 -14.52 -11.40
C ALA A 285 -11.32 -14.39 -9.90
N ASN A 286 -11.50 -13.19 -9.33
CA ASN A 286 -11.18 -12.90 -7.94
C ASN A 286 -12.17 -13.54 -6.96
N LYS A 287 -13.41 -13.83 -7.40
CA LYS A 287 -14.36 -14.61 -6.60
C LYS A 287 -13.93 -16.07 -6.38
N VAL A 288 -12.99 -16.58 -7.18
CA VAL A 288 -12.32 -17.88 -6.97
C VAL A 288 -10.83 -17.70 -6.62
N CYS A 289 -10.48 -16.57 -6.03
CA CYS A 289 -9.13 -16.19 -5.60
C CYS A 289 -8.07 -16.26 -6.71
N GLY A 290 -8.37 -15.75 -7.90
CA GLY A 290 -7.51 -15.71 -9.06
C GLY A 290 -7.60 -16.96 -9.93
N LEU A 291 -6.54 -17.28 -10.69
CA LEU A 291 -6.56 -18.35 -11.70
C LEU A 291 -6.62 -19.78 -11.15
N TYR A 292 -6.44 -19.98 -9.86
CA TYR A 292 -6.53 -21.28 -9.24
C TYR A 292 -7.99 -21.73 -9.17
N ASN A 293 -8.31 -22.87 -9.79
CA ASN A 293 -9.68 -23.40 -9.91
C ASN A 293 -10.64 -22.55 -10.76
N LEU A 294 -10.14 -21.75 -11.69
CA LEU A 294 -11.01 -21.10 -12.66
C LEU A 294 -11.77 -22.14 -13.50
N PRO A 295 -13.07 -21.93 -13.79
CA PRO A 295 -13.77 -22.65 -14.84
C PRO A 295 -13.02 -22.58 -16.18
N ASP A 296 -13.05 -23.67 -16.96
CA ASP A 296 -12.26 -23.77 -18.20
C ASP A 296 -12.54 -22.64 -19.20
N ASP A 297 -13.80 -22.20 -19.29
CA ASP A 297 -14.22 -21.10 -20.15
C ASP A 297 -13.62 -19.73 -19.74
N LEU A 298 -13.39 -19.54 -18.46
CA LEU A 298 -12.77 -18.31 -17.93
C LEU A 298 -11.23 -18.40 -18.06
N ALA A 299 -10.66 -19.59 -17.82
CA ALA A 299 -9.23 -19.82 -17.98
C ALA A 299 -8.78 -19.67 -19.46
N GLU A 300 -9.64 -20.01 -20.42
CA GLU A 300 -9.38 -19.86 -21.86
C GLU A 300 -9.40 -18.39 -22.29
N LYS A 301 -10.36 -17.60 -21.81
CA LYS A 301 -10.44 -16.16 -22.07
C LYS A 301 -9.23 -15.37 -21.55
N LEU A 302 -8.57 -15.85 -20.49
CA LEU A 302 -7.41 -15.21 -19.88
C LEU A 302 -6.06 -15.62 -20.53
N LYS A 303 -6.08 -16.54 -21.53
CA LYS A 303 -4.91 -16.93 -22.29
C LYS A 303 -4.69 -16.05 -23.54
N ASP A 304 -5.73 -15.35 -23.98
CA ASP A 304 -5.75 -14.58 -25.23
C ASP A 304 -5.52 -13.06 -25.01
N GLU A 305 -5.24 -12.61 -23.78
CA GLU A 305 -4.80 -11.26 -23.43
C GLU A 305 -3.33 -11.23 -23.01
#